data_f40c2f2db9e151b96693998d7f4b3010
#
_entry.id   f40c2f2db9e151b96693998d7f4b3010
#
_cell.length_a   1.000
_cell.length_b   1.000
_cell.length_c   1.000
_cell.angle_alpha   90.00
_cell.angle_beta   90.00
_cell.angle_gamma   90.00
#
_symmetry.space_group_name_H-M   'P 1'
#
loop_
_entity.id
_entity.type
_entity.pdbx_description
1 polymer ?
#
loop_
_entity_poly.entity_id
_entity_poly.type
_entity_poly.pdbx_seq_one_letter_code
_entity_poly.pdbx_strand_id
1 'polypeptide(L)'
;MNYWLMKSEPHVYPWEMLVKDKKTHWDGVRNYQARNMMRDEMKLGDLVFFYHSNFKPPHVVGVARICREGYPDFTAQDPDSKYFDEKATPENPRWMMVDIEPVKQLENKVSLQEMRDNPALDGMKLLMKGSRLSVQPVTKKHFEIVCKMGGLNKIPE
;
A
#
# COMPACT_ATOMS: atom_id res chain seq x y z
N MET A 1 -6.14 7.64 -13.56
CA MET A 1 -5.14 7.12 -12.60
C MET A 1 -5.75 7.09 -11.21
N ASN A 2 -5.56 6.00 -10.51
CA ASN A 2 -5.98 5.87 -9.11
C ASN A 2 -4.78 6.01 -8.18
N TYR A 3 -5.07 6.32 -6.92
CA TYR A 3 -4.06 6.51 -5.89
C TYR A 3 -4.41 5.61 -4.70
N TRP A 4 -3.39 5.02 -4.11
CA TRP A 4 -3.56 3.99 -3.07
C TRP A 4 -2.63 4.24 -1.90
N LEU A 5 -2.93 3.60 -0.78
CA LEU A 5 -2.03 3.50 0.37
C LEU A 5 -1.95 2.03 0.74
N MET A 6 -0.75 1.53 0.91
CA MET A 6 -0.50 0.14 1.32
C MET A 6 0.33 0.12 2.58
N LYS A 7 -0.15 -0.62 3.59
CA LYS A 7 0.49 -0.69 4.90
C LYS A 7 1.46 -1.86 4.96
N SER A 8 2.68 -1.58 5.40
CA SER A 8 3.70 -2.59 5.65
C SER A 8 4.26 -2.43 7.05
N GLU A 9 4.50 -3.53 7.74
CA GLU A 9 5.19 -3.50 9.02
C GLU A 9 6.71 -3.47 8.76
N PRO A 10 7.45 -2.46 9.28
CA PRO A 10 8.88 -2.30 8.96
C PRO A 10 9.75 -3.48 9.33
N HIS A 11 9.39 -4.23 10.39
CA HIS A 11 10.15 -5.41 10.78
C HIS A 11 9.91 -6.60 9.84
N VAL A 12 8.90 -6.53 8.97
CA VAL A 12 8.61 -7.54 7.96
C VAL A 12 9.14 -7.10 6.61
N TYR A 13 8.73 -5.92 6.16
CA TYR A 13 9.18 -5.40 4.86
C TYR A 13 9.23 -3.87 4.87
N PRO A 14 10.38 -3.26 5.20
CA PRO A 14 10.53 -1.81 5.23
C PRO A 14 10.78 -1.22 3.83
N TRP A 15 10.62 0.10 3.72
CA TRP A 15 10.86 0.84 2.48
C TRP A 15 12.27 0.59 1.91
N GLU A 16 13.29 0.50 2.76
CA GLU A 16 14.67 0.27 2.33
C GLU A 16 14.81 -1.04 1.57
N MET A 17 14.03 -2.07 1.95
CA MET A 17 14.03 -3.35 1.25
C MET A 17 13.42 -3.21 -0.14
N LEU A 18 12.36 -2.42 -0.28
CA LEU A 18 11.77 -2.16 -1.59
C LEU A 18 12.77 -1.46 -2.51
N VAL A 19 13.50 -0.47 -1.99
CA VAL A 19 14.52 0.24 -2.75
C VAL A 19 15.61 -0.71 -3.19
N LYS A 20 16.06 -1.59 -2.30
CA LYS A 20 17.09 -2.59 -2.58
C LYS A 20 16.61 -3.62 -3.61
N ASP A 21 15.39 -4.10 -3.45
CA ASP A 21 14.81 -5.13 -4.32
C ASP A 21 14.37 -4.59 -5.68
N LYS A 22 14.17 -3.27 -5.78
CA LYS A 22 13.70 -2.54 -6.97
C LYS A 22 12.25 -2.80 -7.34
N LYS A 23 11.69 -3.91 -6.93
CA LYS A 23 10.26 -4.24 -7.04
C LYS A 23 9.96 -5.40 -6.10
N THR A 24 8.70 -5.52 -5.72
CA THR A 24 8.24 -6.65 -4.90
C THR A 24 6.81 -7.00 -5.23
N HIS A 25 6.46 -8.27 -5.00
CA HIS A 25 5.06 -8.69 -5.01
C HIS A 25 4.46 -8.40 -3.63
N TRP A 26 3.19 -7.94 -3.63
CA TRP A 26 2.49 -7.59 -2.39
C TRP A 26 1.55 -8.71 -1.98
N ASP A 27 2.11 -9.71 -1.31
CA ASP A 27 1.41 -10.92 -0.89
C ASP A 27 0.76 -10.77 0.48
N GLY A 28 0.03 -11.80 0.90
CA GLY A 28 -0.47 -11.93 2.26
C GLY A 28 -1.71 -11.10 2.60
N VAL A 29 -2.32 -10.45 1.62
CA VAL A 29 -3.57 -9.70 1.86
C VAL A 29 -4.72 -10.69 1.99
N ARG A 30 -5.37 -10.71 3.16
CA ARG A 30 -6.41 -11.69 3.51
C ARG A 30 -7.71 -10.99 3.93
N ASN A 31 -8.08 -9.96 3.19
CA ASN A 31 -9.33 -9.24 3.34
C ASN A 31 -9.98 -9.14 1.96
N TYR A 32 -11.23 -9.56 1.84
CA TYR A 32 -11.90 -9.63 0.53
C TYR A 32 -12.08 -8.25 -0.12
N GLN A 33 -12.32 -7.21 0.68
CA GLN A 33 -12.46 -5.86 0.14
C GLN A 33 -11.12 -5.38 -0.47
N ALA A 34 -10.02 -5.59 0.24
CA ALA A 34 -8.69 -5.24 -0.26
C ALA A 34 -8.33 -6.09 -1.48
N ARG A 35 -8.63 -7.40 -1.43
CA ARG A 35 -8.41 -8.29 -2.58
C ARG A 35 -9.14 -7.80 -3.83
N ASN A 36 -10.39 -7.37 -3.68
CA ASN A 36 -11.18 -6.88 -4.81
C ASN A 36 -10.57 -5.62 -5.42
N MET A 37 -10.03 -4.72 -4.59
CA MET A 37 -9.32 -3.54 -5.09
C MET A 37 -8.08 -3.94 -5.89
N MET A 38 -7.30 -4.88 -5.38
CA MET A 38 -6.08 -5.35 -6.04
C MET A 38 -6.39 -6.08 -7.34
N ARG A 39 -7.45 -6.86 -7.36
CA ARG A 39 -7.85 -7.63 -8.54
C ARG A 39 -8.45 -6.75 -9.64
N ASP A 40 -9.34 -5.82 -9.26
CA ASP A 40 -10.24 -5.17 -10.20
C ASP A 40 -9.94 -3.69 -10.45
N GLU A 41 -9.30 -2.99 -9.51
CA GLU A 41 -9.21 -1.53 -9.54
C GLU A 41 -7.78 -1.00 -9.67
N MET A 42 -6.79 -1.70 -9.15
CA MET A 42 -5.39 -1.27 -9.28
C MET A 42 -4.87 -1.51 -10.68
N LYS A 43 -4.33 -0.46 -11.29
CA LYS A 43 -3.85 -0.50 -12.68
C LYS A 43 -2.37 -0.10 -12.75
N LEU A 44 -1.70 -0.56 -13.81
CA LEU A 44 -0.32 -0.16 -14.08
C LEU A 44 -0.19 1.36 -14.04
N GLY A 45 0.83 1.83 -13.32
CA GLY A 45 1.11 3.26 -13.20
C GLY A 45 0.41 3.94 -12.06
N ASP A 46 -0.57 3.29 -11.40
CA ASP A 46 -1.20 3.85 -10.21
C ASP A 46 -0.15 4.08 -9.13
N LEU A 47 -0.26 5.20 -8.42
CA LEU A 47 0.70 5.55 -7.36
C LEU A 47 0.21 5.08 -6.01
N VAL A 48 1.16 4.73 -5.15
CA VAL A 48 0.90 4.10 -3.87
C VAL A 48 1.74 4.79 -2.79
N PHE A 49 1.08 5.23 -1.70
CA PHE A 49 1.82 5.58 -0.49
C PHE A 49 2.26 4.30 0.20
N PHE A 50 3.55 4.20 0.46
CA PHE A 50 4.14 3.14 1.27
C PHE A 50 4.09 3.59 2.73
N TYR A 51 3.26 2.93 3.54
CA TYR A 51 2.97 3.33 4.90
C TYR A 51 3.54 2.30 5.88
N HIS A 52 4.39 2.76 6.80
CA HIS A 52 4.90 1.94 7.90
C HIS A 52 3.89 1.89 9.02
N SER A 53 3.21 0.75 9.16
CA SER A 53 2.27 0.49 10.25
C SER A 53 2.97 -0.25 11.37
N ASN A 54 2.31 -0.34 12.54
CA ASN A 54 2.84 -1.03 13.71
C ASN A 54 4.26 -0.58 14.07
N PHE A 55 4.45 0.72 14.03
CA PHE A 55 5.71 1.42 14.29
C PHE A 55 5.39 2.73 15.02
N LYS A 56 6.32 3.28 15.77
CA LYS A 56 6.11 4.54 16.51
C LYS A 56 7.08 5.62 16.00
N PRO A 57 6.56 6.68 15.37
CA PRO A 57 5.16 6.86 14.96
C PRO A 57 4.87 6.15 13.62
N PRO A 58 3.65 5.67 13.40
CA PRO A 58 3.26 5.17 12.07
C PRO A 58 3.27 6.33 11.08
N HIS A 59 3.72 6.08 9.84
CA HIS A 59 3.99 7.16 8.89
C HIS A 59 4.05 6.70 7.44
N VAL A 60 3.79 7.64 6.53
CA VAL A 60 4.09 7.47 5.10
C VAL A 60 5.56 7.77 4.89
N VAL A 61 6.28 6.88 4.22
CA VAL A 61 7.73 7.01 4.01
C VAL A 61 8.09 7.32 2.57
N GLY A 62 7.29 6.91 1.62
CA GLY A 62 7.59 7.10 0.21
C GLY A 62 6.43 6.82 -0.71
N VAL A 63 6.65 7.05 -1.98
CA VAL A 63 5.71 6.79 -3.07
C VAL A 63 6.23 5.65 -3.92
N ALA A 64 5.40 4.66 -4.14
CA ALA A 64 5.65 3.54 -5.03
C ALA A 64 4.66 3.60 -6.21
N ARG A 65 4.79 2.66 -7.13
CA ARG A 65 3.92 2.57 -8.31
C ARG A 65 3.57 1.12 -8.58
N ILE A 66 2.33 0.88 -9.02
CA ILE A 66 1.92 -0.45 -9.46
C ILE A 66 2.66 -0.77 -10.76
N CYS A 67 3.45 -1.83 -10.76
CA CYS A 67 4.20 -2.29 -11.93
C CYS A 67 3.75 -3.65 -12.47
N ARG A 68 2.80 -4.30 -11.80
CA ARG A 68 2.08 -5.47 -12.30
C ARG A 68 0.69 -5.49 -11.72
N GLU A 69 -0.33 -5.61 -12.57
CA GLU A 69 -1.73 -5.67 -12.14
C GLU A 69 -2.05 -7.00 -11.47
N GLY A 70 -3.22 -7.08 -10.84
CA GLY A 70 -3.61 -8.21 -10.01
C GLY A 70 -3.41 -9.58 -10.63
N TYR A 71 -2.78 -10.47 -9.91
CA TYR A 71 -2.58 -11.86 -10.26
C TYR A 71 -2.66 -12.72 -9.01
N PRO A 72 -2.85 -14.06 -9.16
CA PRO A 72 -3.01 -14.91 -7.99
C PRO A 72 -1.82 -14.85 -7.03
N ASP A 73 -2.13 -14.74 -5.73
CA ASP A 73 -1.14 -14.78 -4.67
C ASP A 73 -0.68 -16.23 -4.49
N PHE A 74 0.52 -16.54 -5.00
CA PHE A 74 1.06 -17.90 -4.95
C PHE A 74 1.38 -18.35 -3.51
N THR A 75 1.58 -17.43 -2.57
CA THR A 75 1.85 -17.80 -1.17
C THR A 75 0.64 -18.47 -0.52
N ALA A 76 -0.57 -18.18 -1.01
CA ALA A 76 -1.78 -18.81 -0.51
C ALA A 76 -1.85 -20.31 -0.84
N GLN A 77 -1.15 -20.74 -1.86
CA GLN A 77 -1.13 -22.14 -2.32
C GLN A 77 0.13 -22.90 -1.88
N ASP A 78 1.02 -22.23 -1.18
CA ASP A 78 2.26 -22.82 -0.66
C ASP A 78 2.08 -23.25 0.78
N PRO A 79 2.08 -24.58 1.07
CA PRO A 79 1.90 -25.08 2.42
C PRO A 79 2.97 -24.61 3.43
N ASP A 80 4.13 -24.20 2.94
CA ASP A 80 5.21 -23.72 3.80
C ASP A 80 5.11 -22.22 4.09
N SER A 81 4.20 -21.51 3.43
CA SER A 81 4.00 -20.07 3.65
C SER A 81 3.10 -19.82 4.86
N LYS A 82 3.43 -18.78 5.65
CA LYS A 82 2.54 -18.32 6.73
C LYS A 82 1.21 -17.78 6.21
N TYR A 83 1.12 -17.51 4.90
CA TYR A 83 -0.11 -17.03 4.26
C TYR A 83 -0.89 -18.14 3.56
N PHE A 84 -0.52 -19.39 3.79
CA PHE A 84 -1.19 -20.53 3.18
C PHE A 84 -2.68 -20.55 3.51
N ASP A 85 -3.51 -20.79 2.48
CA ASP A 85 -4.95 -21.01 2.61
C ASP A 85 -5.30 -22.28 1.85
N GLU A 86 -5.66 -23.32 2.56
CA GLU A 86 -5.97 -24.63 1.98
C GLU A 86 -7.12 -24.59 0.98
N LYS A 87 -7.98 -23.55 1.05
CA LYS A 87 -9.10 -23.36 0.12
C LYS A 87 -8.68 -22.68 -1.17
N ALA A 88 -7.46 -22.14 -1.25
CA ALA A 88 -6.94 -21.53 -2.46
C ALA A 88 -6.39 -22.61 -3.37
N THR A 89 -6.85 -22.62 -4.62
CA THR A 89 -6.44 -23.60 -5.64
C THR A 89 -6.12 -22.87 -6.93
N PRO A 90 -5.41 -23.52 -7.89
CA PRO A 90 -5.19 -22.91 -9.22
C PRO A 90 -6.49 -22.52 -9.93
N GLU A 91 -7.55 -23.26 -9.73
CA GLU A 91 -8.87 -23.00 -10.34
C GLU A 91 -9.62 -21.88 -9.61
N ASN A 92 -9.38 -21.73 -8.30
CA ASN A 92 -9.98 -20.69 -7.48
C ASN A 92 -8.92 -20.14 -6.52
N PRO A 93 -8.07 -19.22 -6.97
CA PRO A 93 -6.94 -18.76 -6.16
C PRO A 93 -7.33 -17.94 -4.93
N ARG A 94 -8.54 -17.43 -4.85
CA ARG A 94 -9.14 -16.65 -3.75
C ARG A 94 -8.41 -15.33 -3.48
N TRP A 95 -7.10 -15.33 -3.42
CA TRP A 95 -6.27 -14.20 -3.00
C TRP A 95 -5.43 -13.71 -4.17
N MET A 96 -5.30 -12.40 -4.25
CA MET A 96 -4.61 -11.72 -5.34
C MET A 96 -3.49 -10.86 -4.79
N MET A 97 -2.53 -10.53 -5.63
CA MET A 97 -1.46 -9.60 -5.30
C MET A 97 -1.12 -8.76 -6.53
N VAL A 98 -0.43 -7.66 -6.28
CA VAL A 98 0.12 -6.78 -7.32
C VAL A 98 1.61 -6.65 -7.08
N ASP A 99 2.34 -6.17 -8.07
CA ASP A 99 3.74 -5.79 -7.88
C ASP A 99 3.84 -4.28 -7.80
N ILE A 100 4.73 -3.82 -6.93
CA ILE A 100 5.04 -2.39 -6.80
C ILE A 100 6.54 -2.16 -6.97
N GLU A 101 6.88 -0.94 -7.40
CA GLU A 101 8.27 -0.47 -7.49
C GLU A 101 8.38 0.90 -6.82
N PRO A 102 9.56 1.25 -6.26
CA PRO A 102 9.71 2.55 -5.62
C PRO A 102 9.80 3.67 -6.67
N VAL A 103 9.19 4.81 -6.35
CA VAL A 103 9.24 6.00 -7.21
C VAL A 103 10.05 7.11 -6.54
N LYS A 104 9.66 7.47 -5.31
CA LYS A 104 10.30 8.60 -4.62
C LYS A 104 10.13 8.46 -3.12
N GLN A 105 11.24 8.55 -2.40
CA GLN A 105 11.18 8.67 -0.94
C GLN A 105 10.79 10.09 -0.57
N LEU A 106 9.94 10.25 0.43
CA LEU A 106 9.59 11.58 0.94
C LEU A 106 10.81 12.17 1.68
N GLU A 107 11.01 13.46 1.57
CA GLU A 107 12.05 14.15 2.33
C GLU A 107 11.78 14.12 3.83
N ASN A 108 10.48 14.23 4.19
CA ASN A 108 10.02 14.12 5.56
C ASN A 108 9.01 13.00 5.66
N LYS A 109 9.17 12.11 6.64
CA LYS A 109 8.15 11.13 6.96
C LYS A 109 6.88 11.88 7.40
N VAL A 110 5.73 11.47 6.90
CA VAL A 110 4.46 12.09 7.28
C VAL A 110 3.75 11.17 8.25
N SER A 111 3.73 11.55 9.53
CA SER A 111 3.14 10.72 10.57
C SER A 111 1.62 10.72 10.52
N LEU A 112 1.02 9.65 11.07
CA LEU A 112 -0.42 9.56 11.22
C LEU A 112 -0.98 10.77 12.00
N GLN A 113 -0.28 11.19 13.07
CA GLN A 113 -0.71 12.33 13.89
C GLN A 113 -0.68 13.64 13.09
N GLU A 114 0.38 13.86 12.31
CA GLU A 114 0.45 15.04 11.45
C GLU A 114 -0.71 15.09 10.46
N MET A 115 -1.06 13.93 9.89
CA MET A 115 -2.21 13.86 8.98
C MET A 115 -3.53 14.13 9.70
N ARG A 116 -3.71 13.60 10.92
CA ARG A 116 -4.91 13.87 11.72
C ARG A 116 -5.03 15.34 12.09
N ASP A 117 -3.92 16.01 12.30
CA ASP A 117 -3.91 17.43 12.66
C ASP A 117 -4.17 18.36 11.46
N ASN A 118 -4.21 17.81 10.26
CA ASN A 118 -4.40 18.60 9.03
C ASN A 118 -5.87 18.49 8.55
N PRO A 119 -6.69 19.54 8.76
CA PRO A 119 -8.11 19.49 8.36
C PRO A 119 -8.33 19.32 6.87
N ALA A 120 -7.34 19.63 6.03
CA ALA A 120 -7.44 19.42 4.59
C ALA A 120 -7.49 17.92 4.22
N LEU A 121 -7.14 17.03 5.14
CA LEU A 121 -7.19 15.59 4.96
C LEU A 121 -8.45 14.94 5.53
N ASP A 122 -9.42 15.73 5.95
CA ASP A 122 -10.69 15.20 6.45
C ASP A 122 -11.32 14.28 5.40
N GLY A 123 -11.78 13.11 5.86
CA GLY A 123 -12.37 12.10 4.98
C GLY A 123 -11.38 11.12 4.39
N MET A 124 -10.08 11.30 4.63
CA MET A 124 -9.09 10.31 4.22
C MET A 124 -9.33 9.00 4.96
N LYS A 125 -9.37 7.88 4.22
CA LYS A 125 -9.73 6.58 4.78
C LYS A 125 -8.83 6.15 5.92
N LEU A 126 -7.54 6.42 5.82
CA LEU A 126 -6.55 6.10 6.85
C LEU A 126 -6.92 6.70 8.21
N LEU A 127 -7.53 7.90 8.21
CA LEU A 127 -7.83 8.64 9.43
C LEU A 127 -9.17 8.25 10.05
N MET A 128 -9.98 7.46 9.37
CA MET A 128 -11.27 7.03 9.88
C MET A 128 -11.11 6.04 11.01
N LYS A 129 -11.89 6.23 12.09
CA LYS A 129 -11.87 5.34 13.25
C LYS A 129 -12.25 3.92 12.83
N GLY A 130 -11.47 2.94 13.31
CA GLY A 130 -11.76 1.53 13.05
C GLY A 130 -11.39 1.02 11.67
N SER A 131 -10.76 1.86 10.84
CA SER A 131 -10.27 1.41 9.54
C SER A 131 -9.10 0.44 9.74
N ARG A 132 -9.27 -0.80 9.26
CA ARG A 132 -8.25 -1.85 9.36
C ARG A 132 -7.77 -2.35 8.01
N LEU A 133 -8.19 -1.70 6.92
CA LEU A 133 -7.77 -2.09 5.59
C LEU A 133 -6.29 -1.79 5.40
N SER A 134 -5.52 -2.81 5.02
CA SER A 134 -4.09 -2.66 4.73
C SER A 134 -3.84 -2.09 3.34
N VAL A 135 -4.86 -2.08 2.50
CA VAL A 135 -4.84 -1.48 1.16
C VAL A 135 -6.05 -0.56 1.09
N GLN A 136 -5.82 0.71 0.77
CA GLN A 136 -6.86 1.73 0.80
C GLN A 136 -6.77 2.66 -0.40
N PRO A 137 -7.92 3.10 -0.94
CA PRO A 137 -7.91 4.18 -1.93
C PRO A 137 -7.58 5.52 -1.28
N VAL A 138 -6.94 6.39 -2.04
CA VAL A 138 -6.65 7.78 -1.64
C VAL A 138 -7.10 8.69 -2.77
N THR A 139 -7.80 9.78 -2.46
CA THR A 139 -8.18 10.74 -3.50
C THR A 139 -6.94 11.45 -4.01
N LYS A 140 -6.98 11.91 -5.24
CA LYS A 140 -5.88 12.70 -5.84
C LYS A 140 -5.53 13.90 -4.97
N LYS A 141 -6.56 14.61 -4.48
CA LYS A 141 -6.39 15.79 -3.62
C LYS A 141 -5.62 15.44 -2.34
N HIS A 142 -6.03 14.38 -1.65
CA HIS A 142 -5.35 13.95 -0.43
C HIS A 142 -3.94 13.47 -0.72
N PHE A 143 -3.75 12.76 -1.82
CA PHE A 143 -2.43 12.28 -2.24
C PHE A 143 -1.47 13.46 -2.46
N GLU A 144 -1.93 14.48 -3.16
CA GLU A 144 -1.16 15.70 -3.41
C GLU A 144 -0.78 16.41 -2.10
N ILE A 145 -1.73 16.54 -1.17
CA ILE A 145 -1.50 17.20 0.12
C ILE A 145 -0.42 16.45 0.92
N VAL A 146 -0.52 15.12 1.01
CA VAL A 146 0.46 14.34 1.76
C VAL A 146 1.84 14.40 1.09
N CYS A 147 1.92 14.40 -0.22
CA CYS A 147 3.19 14.60 -0.92
C CYS A 147 3.84 15.93 -0.52
N LYS A 148 3.07 17.01 -0.47
CA LYS A 148 3.58 18.32 -0.05
C LYS A 148 4.02 18.32 1.41
N MET A 149 3.27 17.68 2.30
CA MET A 149 3.67 17.51 3.69
C MET A 149 5.00 16.77 3.80
N GLY A 150 5.23 15.84 2.91
CA GLY A 150 6.48 15.06 2.83
C GLY A 150 7.64 15.79 2.14
N GLY A 151 7.47 17.05 1.75
CA GLY A 151 8.52 17.84 1.15
C GLY A 151 8.60 17.80 -0.37
N LEU A 152 7.61 17.22 -1.04
CA LEU A 152 7.56 17.19 -2.49
C LEU A 152 6.71 18.34 -3.02
N ASN A 153 7.17 18.99 -4.10
CA ASN A 153 6.43 20.13 -4.69
C ASN A 153 5.17 19.68 -5.42
N LYS A 154 5.17 18.45 -5.91
CA LYS A 154 4.06 17.88 -6.68
C LYS A 154 4.06 16.36 -6.53
N ILE A 155 2.99 15.73 -7.00
CA ILE A 155 2.93 14.27 -7.08
C ILE A 155 4.04 13.79 -8.03
N PRO A 156 4.90 12.85 -7.62
CA PRO A 156 5.96 12.35 -8.49
C PRO A 156 5.39 11.56 -9.67
N GLU A 157 6.11 11.58 -10.77
CA GLU A 157 5.74 10.83 -11.97
C GLU A 157 6.36 9.44 -11.99
#